data_5bf9b2306240734705cb0fa59985c5d9
#
_entry.id   5bf9b2306240734705cb0fa59985c5d9
#
_cell.length_a   1.000
_cell.length_b   1.000
_cell.length_c   1.000
_cell.angle_alpha   90.00
_cell.angle_beta   90.00
_cell.angle_gamma   90.00
#
_symmetry.space_group_name_H-M   'P 1'
#
loop_
_entity.id
_entity.type
_entity.pdbx_description
1 polymer ?
#
loop_
_entity_poly.entity_id
_entity_poly.type
_entity_poly.pdbx_seq_one_letter_code
_entity_poly.pdbx_strand_id
1 'polypeptide(L)'
;MRKFWIGAVAVLAVAGLAAGDLQASTPIVKSNIAVADEKPAPKKKKLVVLEKKPDVKKDRYLATRQPCDGFFECLFNTRRTTRTSFGSTSGISDRTTRSTVSFADSKYTPGSIIIRTPERALYYVLPGGKALRYKVGVGREGFQWSGNSRIGMKREWPEWRPPTIMIAREAAKGNKIPDFMEGGPNNPLGARAMYISGTMFRIHGTNNAASIGGAVSSGCIRMMNSDVIDLYERVAVGSRVYVYQ
;
A
#
# COMPACT_ATOMS: atom_id res chain seq x y z
N MET A 1 15.51 12.83 66.65
CA MET A 1 14.36 12.21 67.31
C MET A 1 13.69 11.35 66.25
N ARG A 2 14.08 10.09 66.22
CA ARG A 2 13.43 8.84 66.65
C ARG A 2 11.94 8.79 66.26
N LYS A 3 11.56 7.90 65.28
CA LYS A 3 10.79 6.70 65.63
C LYS A 3 10.78 5.70 64.46
N PHE A 4 11.42 4.54 64.70
CA PHE A 4 11.23 3.26 64.01
C PHE A 4 9.83 2.74 64.29
N TRP A 5 9.20 2.09 63.32
CA TRP A 5 8.16 1.11 63.57
C TRP A 5 8.46 -0.16 62.76
N ILE A 6 8.74 -1.22 63.54
CA ILE A 6 8.87 -2.62 63.16
C ILE A 6 7.53 -3.27 63.48
N GLY A 7 6.97 -4.03 62.63
CA GLY A 7 5.80 -4.88 62.89
C GLY A 7 5.68 -5.89 61.79
N ALA A 8 6.19 -6.97 61.94
CA ALA A 8 5.85 -8.27 62.53
C ALA A 8 5.13 -9.18 61.53
N VAL A 9 5.85 -10.26 61.25
CA VAL A 9 5.55 -11.49 60.48
C VAL A 9 4.34 -12.21 61.11
N ALA A 10 3.46 -12.74 60.25
CA ALA A 10 2.59 -13.86 60.63
C ALA A 10 2.62 -14.91 59.49
N VAL A 11 3.35 -15.97 59.77
CA VAL A 11 3.32 -17.24 59.06
C VAL A 11 2.10 -18.01 59.58
N LEU A 12 1.23 -18.46 58.70
CA LEU A 12 0.25 -19.51 58.99
C LEU A 12 0.41 -20.60 57.95
N ALA A 13 1.04 -21.68 58.41
CA ALA A 13 1.04 -22.99 57.76
C ALA A 13 -0.25 -23.71 58.18
N VAL A 14 -0.98 -24.24 57.25
CA VAL A 14 -1.95 -25.30 57.46
C VAL A 14 -1.67 -26.43 56.51
N ALA A 15 -1.41 -27.56 57.15
CA ALA A 15 -1.13 -28.85 56.55
C ALA A 15 -2.40 -29.57 56.11
N GLY A 16 -2.27 -30.31 55.01
CA GLY A 16 -2.73 -31.66 54.83
C GLY A 16 -4.22 -31.93 54.67
N LEU A 17 -4.54 -32.61 53.60
CA LEU A 17 -5.09 -33.98 53.67
C LEU A 17 -5.29 -34.54 52.26
N ALA A 18 -4.99 -35.80 52.18
CA ALA A 18 -4.85 -36.63 51.00
C ALA A 18 -6.19 -37.15 50.46
N ALA A 19 -6.07 -37.74 49.25
CA ALA A 19 -6.78 -38.90 48.72
C ALA A 19 -8.16 -38.66 48.05
N GLY A 20 -8.23 -39.16 46.84
CA GLY A 20 -9.48 -39.43 46.19
C GLY A 20 -9.30 -39.66 44.66
N ASP A 21 -8.69 -40.79 44.30
CA ASP A 21 -8.80 -41.38 42.96
C ASP A 21 -10.27 -41.61 42.61
N LEU A 22 -10.74 -41.09 41.52
CA LEU A 22 -11.93 -41.57 40.84
C LEU A 22 -11.68 -41.54 39.34
N GLN A 23 -11.19 -42.70 38.85
CA GLN A 23 -11.21 -43.08 37.44
C GLN A 23 -12.66 -43.31 37.04
N ALA A 24 -13.19 -42.42 36.21
CA ALA A 24 -14.40 -42.68 35.45
C ALA A 24 -14.02 -43.08 34.03
N SER A 25 -14.01 -44.35 33.77
CA SER A 25 -13.90 -44.98 32.47
C SER A 25 -15.19 -44.77 31.70
N THR A 26 -15.13 -44.02 30.63
CA THR A 26 -16.20 -43.99 29.61
C THR A 26 -16.02 -45.09 28.58
N PRO A 27 -17.08 -45.82 28.19
CA PRO A 27 -16.97 -46.92 27.25
C PRO A 27 -16.84 -46.40 25.82
N ILE A 28 -15.85 -46.96 25.10
CA ILE A 28 -15.66 -46.79 23.69
C ILE A 28 -16.75 -47.53 22.92
N VAL A 29 -17.68 -46.83 22.32
CA VAL A 29 -18.62 -47.42 21.35
C VAL A 29 -17.89 -47.53 20.03
N LYS A 30 -17.52 -48.75 19.64
CA LYS A 30 -17.05 -49.11 18.30
C LYS A 30 -18.26 -49.19 17.38
N SER A 31 -18.50 -48.18 16.57
CA SER A 31 -19.38 -48.31 15.42
C SER A 31 -18.56 -48.79 14.20
N ASN A 32 -18.75 -50.01 13.83
CA ASN A 32 -18.28 -50.58 12.57
C ASN A 32 -19.12 -50.00 11.44
N ILE A 33 -18.57 -49.01 10.72
CA ILE A 33 -19.09 -48.63 9.39
C ILE A 33 -18.10 -49.16 8.37
N ALA A 34 -18.51 -50.16 7.60
CA ALA A 34 -17.79 -50.69 6.47
C ALA A 34 -17.74 -49.59 5.39
N VAL A 35 -16.55 -49.08 5.11
CA VAL A 35 -16.30 -48.20 3.98
C VAL A 35 -16.07 -49.10 2.76
N ALA A 36 -17.00 -49.05 1.80
CA ALA A 36 -16.82 -49.63 0.51
C ALA A 36 -15.73 -48.85 -0.26
N ASP A 37 -14.70 -49.58 -0.68
CA ASP A 37 -13.65 -49.12 -1.59
C ASP A 37 -14.26 -48.84 -2.97
N GLU A 38 -14.56 -47.60 -3.27
CA GLU A 38 -14.88 -47.15 -4.62
C GLU A 38 -13.70 -46.32 -5.17
N LYS A 39 -12.90 -47.01 -5.98
CA LYS A 39 -11.74 -46.49 -6.70
C LYS A 39 -12.22 -45.49 -7.76
N PRO A 40 -11.95 -44.16 -7.69
CA PRO A 40 -12.36 -43.25 -8.74
C PRO A 40 -11.48 -43.47 -9.99
N ALA A 41 -12.15 -43.64 -11.13
CA ALA A 41 -11.53 -43.70 -12.45
C ALA A 41 -10.71 -42.46 -12.80
N PRO A 42 -9.61 -42.58 -13.56
CA PRO A 42 -8.75 -41.46 -13.90
C PRO A 42 -9.47 -40.53 -14.88
N LYS A 43 -9.78 -39.31 -14.40
CA LYS A 43 -10.29 -38.23 -15.26
C LYS A 43 -9.19 -37.83 -16.26
N LYS A 44 -9.48 -38.09 -17.56
CA LYS A 44 -8.68 -37.60 -18.68
C LYS A 44 -8.44 -36.13 -18.56
N LYS A 45 -7.19 -35.72 -18.32
CA LYS A 45 -6.77 -34.31 -18.37
C LYS A 45 -6.98 -33.79 -19.79
N LYS A 46 -7.97 -32.97 -19.98
CA LYS A 46 -8.15 -32.17 -21.19
C LYS A 46 -6.92 -31.24 -21.28
N LEU A 47 -6.13 -31.42 -22.31
CA LEU A 47 -5.00 -30.57 -22.65
C LEU A 47 -5.60 -29.18 -22.94
N VAL A 48 -5.46 -28.27 -21.97
CA VAL A 48 -5.78 -26.86 -22.21
C VAL A 48 -4.64 -26.32 -23.06
N VAL A 49 -4.93 -26.13 -24.33
CA VAL A 49 -4.07 -25.35 -25.24
C VAL A 49 -3.92 -23.98 -24.61
N LEU A 50 -2.72 -23.65 -24.17
CA LEU A 50 -2.35 -22.31 -23.71
C LEU A 50 -2.50 -21.39 -24.91
N GLU A 51 -3.64 -20.74 -25.00
CA GLU A 51 -3.83 -19.62 -25.91
C GLU A 51 -2.79 -18.55 -25.57
N LYS A 52 -1.93 -18.30 -26.54
CA LYS A 52 -0.85 -17.32 -26.50
C LYS A 52 -1.48 -15.98 -26.12
N LYS A 53 -1.13 -15.45 -24.93
CA LYS A 53 -1.50 -14.09 -24.54
C LYS A 53 -1.15 -13.15 -25.69
N PRO A 54 -2.05 -12.25 -26.08
CA PRO A 54 -1.69 -11.23 -27.04
C PRO A 54 -0.53 -10.41 -26.48
N ASP A 55 0.50 -10.25 -27.29
CA ASP A 55 1.62 -9.33 -27.03
C ASP A 55 1.03 -7.97 -26.70
N VAL A 56 1.22 -7.55 -25.44
CA VAL A 56 1.02 -6.17 -25.05
C VAL A 56 2.05 -5.37 -25.84
N LYS A 57 1.63 -4.84 -26.97
CA LYS A 57 2.41 -3.86 -27.72
C LYS A 57 2.87 -2.82 -26.71
N LYS A 58 4.17 -2.70 -26.57
CA LYS A 58 4.83 -1.55 -25.99
C LYS A 58 4.50 -0.39 -26.90
N ASP A 59 3.35 0.21 -26.73
CA ASP A 59 3.07 1.49 -27.33
C ASP A 59 4.04 2.48 -26.69
N ARG A 60 5.16 2.64 -27.38
CA ARG A 60 6.00 3.81 -27.23
C ARG A 60 5.05 4.98 -27.44
N TYR A 61 4.84 5.78 -26.42
CA TYR A 61 4.41 7.15 -26.58
C TYR A 61 5.53 7.87 -27.35
N LEU A 62 5.59 7.63 -28.65
CA LEU A 62 6.26 8.50 -29.57
C LEU A 62 5.38 9.74 -29.61
N ALA A 63 5.88 10.82 -29.02
CA ALA A 63 5.40 12.14 -29.36
C ALA A 63 5.34 12.18 -30.88
N THR A 64 4.15 12.20 -31.44
CA THR A 64 3.92 12.44 -32.87
C THR A 64 4.46 13.83 -33.17
N ARG A 65 5.70 13.88 -33.64
CA ARG A 65 6.15 15.03 -34.40
C ARG A 65 5.27 15.03 -35.63
N GLN A 66 4.37 15.97 -35.72
CA GLN A 66 3.69 16.25 -36.99
C GLN A 66 4.76 16.52 -38.04
N PRO A 67 4.72 15.83 -39.16
CA PRO A 67 5.61 16.17 -40.28
C PRO A 67 5.29 17.59 -40.72
N CYS A 68 6.32 18.39 -40.88
CA CYS A 68 6.19 19.71 -41.47
C CYS A 68 5.67 19.54 -42.92
N ASP A 69 4.47 20.05 -43.20
CA ASP A 69 3.92 20.07 -44.55
C ASP A 69 4.58 21.19 -45.35
N GLY A 70 5.82 20.95 -45.83
CA GLY A 70 6.52 21.87 -46.71
C GLY A 70 8.01 21.97 -46.45
N PHE A 71 8.79 21.65 -47.48
CA PHE A 71 10.26 21.66 -47.46
C PHE A 71 10.87 23.03 -47.07
N PHE A 72 10.15 24.13 -47.27
CA PHE A 72 10.61 25.49 -46.96
C PHE A 72 10.30 26.00 -45.58
N GLU A 73 9.31 25.44 -44.85
CA GLU A 73 8.98 25.89 -43.48
C GLU A 73 9.96 25.39 -42.43
N CYS A 74 10.64 24.29 -42.65
CA CYS A 74 11.64 23.79 -41.73
C CYS A 74 12.96 24.55 -41.72
N LEU A 75 13.27 25.32 -42.76
CA LEU A 75 14.59 25.97 -42.91
C LEU A 75 14.67 27.40 -42.36
N PHE A 76 13.54 28.05 -42.08
CA PHE A 76 13.53 29.48 -41.71
C PHE A 76 12.75 29.80 -40.43
N ASN A 77 12.49 28.84 -39.53
CA ASN A 77 11.85 29.12 -38.27
C ASN A 77 12.83 29.74 -37.25
N THR A 78 13.21 30.99 -37.56
CA THR A 78 13.84 31.88 -36.57
C THR A 78 12.83 32.22 -35.47
N ARG A 79 13.15 31.82 -34.27
CA ARG A 79 12.47 32.01 -32.99
C ARG A 79 11.82 33.40 -32.88
N ARG A 80 10.51 33.45 -32.94
CA ARG A 80 9.72 34.46 -32.20
C ARG A 80 9.03 33.75 -31.05
N THR A 81 9.59 33.92 -29.88
CA THR A 81 8.96 33.53 -28.60
C THR A 81 7.79 34.46 -28.32
N THR A 82 6.66 34.21 -28.91
CA THR A 82 5.40 34.72 -28.36
C THR A 82 4.95 33.77 -27.28
N ARG A 83 5.01 34.23 -26.04
CA ARG A 83 4.34 33.59 -24.88
C ARG A 83 2.83 33.61 -25.15
N THR A 84 2.31 32.64 -25.84
CA THR A 84 0.90 32.30 -25.79
C THR A 84 0.70 31.42 -24.56
N SER A 85 0.01 31.97 -23.57
CA SER A 85 -0.52 31.21 -22.44
C SER A 85 -1.51 30.18 -22.98
N PHE A 86 -1.03 28.98 -23.26
CA PHE A 86 -1.90 27.84 -23.51
C PHE A 86 -2.65 27.50 -22.22
N GLY A 87 -3.98 27.54 -22.35
CA GLY A 87 -4.89 27.16 -21.27
C GLY A 87 -4.52 25.80 -20.71
N SER A 88 -4.59 25.71 -19.38
CA SER A 88 -4.36 24.52 -18.58
C SER A 88 -5.24 23.38 -19.07
N THR A 89 -4.70 22.50 -19.91
CA THR A 89 -5.19 21.12 -19.95
C THR A 89 -4.90 20.54 -18.57
N SER A 90 -5.89 19.97 -17.93
CA SER A 90 -5.80 19.28 -16.63
C SER A 90 -4.90 18.04 -16.74
N GLY A 91 -3.62 18.26 -17.10
CA GLY A 91 -2.56 17.30 -17.06
C GLY A 91 -2.20 17.03 -15.60
N ILE A 92 -1.98 15.78 -15.27
CA ILE A 92 -1.37 15.33 -14.02
C ILE A 92 -0.22 16.28 -13.72
N SER A 93 -0.34 17.05 -12.63
CA SER A 93 0.72 17.98 -12.21
C SER A 93 2.01 17.18 -12.01
N ASP A 94 2.99 17.41 -12.87
CA ASP A 94 4.29 16.71 -12.87
C ASP A 94 5.25 17.27 -11.81
N ARG A 95 4.72 18.05 -10.86
CA ARG A 95 5.50 18.67 -9.79
C ARG A 95 5.84 17.62 -8.73
N THR A 96 7.14 17.43 -8.51
CA THR A 96 7.62 16.66 -7.37
C THR A 96 7.50 17.47 -6.07
N THR A 97 7.18 16.80 -4.98
CA THR A 97 7.23 17.37 -3.61
C THR A 97 8.48 16.94 -2.85
N ARG A 98 9.34 16.15 -3.50
CA ARG A 98 10.53 15.55 -2.91
C ARG A 98 11.57 16.59 -2.50
N SER A 99 12.10 16.40 -1.30
CA SER A 99 13.26 17.14 -0.78
C SER A 99 14.20 16.19 -0.03
N THR A 100 15.51 16.51 -0.02
CA THR A 100 16.47 15.79 0.84
C THR A 100 16.54 16.52 2.17
N VAL A 101 16.44 15.75 3.27
CA VAL A 101 16.46 16.28 4.63
C VAL A 101 17.48 15.53 5.48
N SER A 102 17.96 16.17 6.55
CA SER A 102 18.71 15.47 7.61
C SER A 102 17.78 14.51 8.34
N PHE A 103 18.26 13.28 8.58
CA PHE A 103 17.49 12.22 9.23
C PHE A 103 18.44 11.35 10.07
N ALA A 104 18.80 11.83 11.25
CA ALA A 104 19.83 11.23 12.11
C ALA A 104 19.31 10.12 13.03
N ASP A 105 18.11 9.55 12.79
CA ASP A 105 17.54 8.48 13.61
C ASP A 105 18.13 7.12 13.23
N SER A 106 19.11 6.65 14.00
CA SER A 106 19.89 5.43 13.78
C SER A 106 19.08 4.13 13.90
N LYS A 107 17.86 4.17 14.43
CA LYS A 107 17.01 2.96 14.53
C LYS A 107 16.47 2.49 13.18
N TYR A 108 16.52 3.33 12.15
CA TYR A 108 16.04 2.97 10.81
C TYR A 108 17.20 2.70 9.87
N THR A 109 17.19 1.53 9.26
CA THR A 109 18.19 1.18 8.24
C THR A 109 17.91 1.89 6.92
N PRO A 110 18.94 2.24 6.13
CA PRO A 110 18.74 2.72 4.77
C PRO A 110 17.82 1.80 3.96
N GLY A 111 16.95 2.37 3.13
CA GLY A 111 15.91 1.67 2.41
C GLY A 111 14.59 1.50 3.17
N SER A 112 14.53 1.91 4.44
CA SER A 112 13.29 1.94 5.22
C SER A 112 12.40 3.11 4.80
N ILE A 113 11.09 2.89 4.90
CA ILE A 113 10.04 3.89 4.68
C ILE A 113 9.44 4.27 6.03
N ILE A 114 9.43 5.54 6.36
CA ILE A 114 8.79 6.08 7.57
C ILE A 114 7.67 7.02 7.15
N ILE A 115 6.46 6.77 7.63
CA ILE A 115 5.29 7.60 7.37
C ILE A 115 4.87 8.23 8.68
N ARG A 116 4.84 9.56 8.73
CA ARG A 116 4.35 10.34 9.85
C ARG A 116 3.07 11.03 9.45
N THR A 117 1.94 10.45 9.86
CA THR A 117 0.61 10.93 9.43
C THR A 117 0.30 12.34 9.91
N PRO A 118 0.68 12.78 11.13
CA PRO A 118 0.48 14.17 11.56
C PRO A 118 1.25 15.17 10.69
N GLU A 119 2.45 14.80 10.25
CA GLU A 119 3.27 15.65 9.38
C GLU A 119 2.84 15.60 7.90
N ARG A 120 1.95 14.64 7.56
CA ARG A 120 1.57 14.33 6.18
C ARG A 120 2.79 14.16 5.28
N ALA A 121 3.78 13.42 5.79
CA ALA A 121 5.07 13.19 5.18
C ALA A 121 5.47 11.72 5.19
N LEU A 122 6.14 11.31 4.11
CA LEU A 122 6.81 10.04 3.96
C LEU A 122 8.30 10.30 3.82
N TYR A 123 9.10 9.55 4.55
CA TYR A 123 10.55 9.59 4.52
C TYR A 123 11.11 8.27 4.01
N TYR A 124 11.95 8.33 2.99
CA TYR A 124 12.74 7.18 2.54
C TYR A 124 14.17 7.37 3.02
N VAL A 125 14.62 6.49 3.91
CA VAL A 125 15.91 6.59 4.59
C VAL A 125 17.05 6.31 3.63
N LEU A 126 18.01 7.23 3.57
CA LEU A 126 19.24 7.13 2.81
C LEU A 126 20.43 6.83 3.73
N PRO A 127 21.57 6.36 3.18
CA PRO A 127 22.84 6.34 3.91
C PRO A 127 23.27 7.75 4.34
N GLY A 128 24.13 7.83 5.37
CA GLY A 128 24.75 9.08 5.81
C GLY A 128 23.81 10.05 6.53
N GLY A 129 22.82 9.53 7.28
CA GLY A 129 21.96 10.36 8.13
C GLY A 129 21.04 11.29 7.36
N LYS A 130 20.61 10.90 6.17
CA LYS A 130 19.71 11.66 5.29
C LYS A 130 18.45 10.85 4.96
N ALA A 131 17.41 11.53 4.52
CA ALA A 131 16.24 10.91 3.93
C ALA A 131 15.66 11.77 2.79
N LEU A 132 14.97 11.11 1.85
CA LEU A 132 14.08 11.77 0.92
C LEU A 132 12.73 11.94 1.61
N ARG A 133 12.27 13.18 1.71
CA ARG A 133 10.97 13.55 2.25
C ARG A 133 10.01 13.85 1.11
N TYR A 134 8.84 13.23 1.15
CA TYR A 134 7.74 13.46 0.21
C TYR A 134 6.52 13.94 0.98
N LYS A 135 5.78 14.90 0.44
CA LYS A 135 4.48 15.30 0.95
C LYS A 135 3.44 14.27 0.52
N VAL A 136 2.60 13.79 1.44
CA VAL A 136 1.63 12.75 1.17
C VAL A 136 0.22 13.12 1.62
N GLY A 137 -0.78 12.54 0.96
CA GLY A 137 -2.14 12.49 1.48
C GLY A 137 -2.29 11.25 2.37
N VAL A 138 -2.98 11.38 3.49
CA VAL A 138 -3.14 10.33 4.50
C VAL A 138 -4.60 9.97 4.73
N GLY A 139 -4.86 8.92 5.52
CA GLY A 139 -6.18 8.54 5.98
C GLY A 139 -6.83 9.67 6.80
N ARG A 140 -8.13 9.89 6.57
CA ARG A 140 -8.92 10.74 7.46
C ARG A 140 -9.05 10.08 8.82
N GLU A 141 -9.44 10.85 9.81
CA GLU A 141 -9.69 10.37 11.17
C GLU A 141 -10.58 9.11 11.18
N GLY A 142 -10.25 8.13 12.02
CA GLY A 142 -10.93 6.83 12.08
C GLY A 142 -10.56 5.83 10.98
N PHE A 143 -9.76 6.24 9.99
CA PHE A 143 -9.25 5.38 8.92
C PHE A 143 -7.73 5.28 8.89
N GLN A 144 -7.09 5.76 9.92
CA GLN A 144 -5.63 5.74 10.03
C GLN A 144 -5.19 4.41 10.63
N TRP A 145 -4.01 3.96 10.20
CA TRP A 145 -3.32 2.80 10.73
C TRP A 145 -1.91 3.20 11.17
N SER A 146 -1.46 2.63 12.26
CA SER A 146 -0.06 2.74 12.71
C SER A 146 0.51 1.36 12.97
N GLY A 147 1.81 1.24 12.85
CA GLY A 147 2.52 -0.02 13.06
C GLY A 147 3.71 -0.22 12.15
N ASN A 148 4.28 -1.41 12.24
CA ASN A 148 5.44 -1.82 11.46
C ASN A 148 5.07 -2.96 10.52
N SER A 149 5.51 -2.87 9.29
CA SER A 149 5.28 -3.89 8.27
C SER A 149 6.39 -3.84 7.20
N ARG A 150 6.12 -4.44 6.05
CA ARG A 150 7.01 -4.45 4.89
C ARG A 150 6.23 -4.21 3.60
N ILE A 151 6.91 -3.80 2.55
CA ILE A 151 6.34 -3.82 1.21
C ILE A 151 6.25 -5.28 0.74
N GLY A 152 5.05 -5.77 0.53
CA GLY A 152 4.80 -7.15 0.10
C GLY A 152 4.72 -7.31 -1.40
N MET A 153 4.27 -6.27 -2.10
CA MET A 153 4.07 -6.30 -3.55
C MET A 153 4.15 -4.89 -4.13
N LYS A 154 4.56 -4.81 -5.39
CA LYS A 154 4.63 -3.58 -6.18
C LYS A 154 3.90 -3.78 -7.50
N ARG A 155 3.18 -2.75 -7.97
CA ARG A 155 2.46 -2.76 -9.26
C ARG A 155 2.62 -1.43 -9.97
N GLU A 156 2.90 -1.51 -11.26
CA GLU A 156 2.78 -0.39 -12.20
C GLU A 156 1.36 -0.35 -12.73
N TRP A 157 0.80 0.84 -12.86
CA TRP A 157 -0.56 1.07 -13.31
C TRP A 157 -1.56 0.07 -12.72
N PRO A 158 -1.72 0.05 -11.38
CA PRO A 158 -2.51 -0.97 -10.69
C PRO A 158 -3.99 -0.86 -11.05
N GLU A 159 -4.65 -2.00 -11.15
CA GLU A 159 -6.11 -2.06 -11.17
C GLU A 159 -6.67 -1.53 -9.85
N TRP A 160 -7.80 -0.85 -9.90
CA TRP A 160 -8.52 -0.41 -8.73
C TRP A 160 -9.83 -1.21 -8.56
N ARG A 161 -9.92 -1.88 -7.41
CA ARG A 161 -11.12 -2.55 -6.95
C ARG A 161 -11.46 -1.99 -5.58
N PRO A 162 -12.47 -1.11 -5.48
CA PRO A 162 -12.90 -0.55 -4.20
C PRO A 162 -13.47 -1.64 -3.30
N PRO A 163 -13.19 -1.60 -1.98
CA PRO A 163 -13.88 -2.48 -1.03
C PRO A 163 -15.39 -2.27 -1.08
N THR A 164 -16.18 -3.35 -0.88
CA THR A 164 -17.65 -3.29 -0.90
C THR A 164 -18.22 -2.26 0.06
N ILE A 165 -17.60 -2.11 1.24
CA ILE A 165 -17.95 -1.08 2.22
C ILE A 165 -17.77 0.35 1.67
N MET A 166 -16.80 0.57 0.80
CA MET A 166 -16.61 1.86 0.13
C MET A 166 -17.72 2.11 -0.89
N ILE A 167 -18.06 1.09 -1.69
CA ILE A 167 -19.14 1.18 -2.67
C ILE A 167 -20.47 1.52 -1.97
N ALA A 168 -20.81 0.80 -0.90
CA ALA A 168 -22.02 1.05 -0.12
C ALA A 168 -22.03 2.46 0.51
N ARG A 169 -20.91 2.90 1.07
CA ARG A 169 -20.77 4.24 1.66
C ARG A 169 -20.94 5.36 0.62
N GLU A 170 -20.37 5.20 -0.56
CA GLU A 170 -20.50 6.20 -1.62
C GLU A 170 -21.91 6.19 -2.23
N ALA A 171 -22.51 5.01 -2.38
CA ALA A 171 -23.92 4.88 -2.80
C ALA A 171 -24.90 5.57 -1.82
N ALA A 172 -24.67 5.44 -0.51
CA ALA A 172 -25.45 6.14 0.52
C ALA A 172 -25.37 7.67 0.43
N LYS A 173 -24.32 8.21 -0.22
CA LYS A 173 -24.14 9.66 -0.51
C LYS A 173 -24.67 10.05 -1.89
N GLY A 174 -25.27 9.13 -2.64
CA GLY A 174 -25.69 9.34 -4.02
C GLY A 174 -24.56 9.22 -5.05
N ASN A 175 -23.36 8.84 -4.66
CA ASN A 175 -22.22 8.68 -5.55
C ASN A 175 -22.16 7.26 -6.12
N LYS A 176 -22.12 7.13 -7.45
CA LYS A 176 -21.93 5.85 -8.14
C LYS A 176 -20.46 5.66 -8.47
N ILE A 177 -19.80 4.70 -7.83
CA ILE A 177 -18.40 4.35 -8.16
C ILE A 177 -18.39 2.95 -8.80
N PRO A 178 -17.49 2.69 -9.78
CA PRO A 178 -17.38 1.36 -10.40
C PRO A 178 -16.79 0.37 -9.39
N ASP A 179 -17.14 -0.91 -9.55
CA ASP A 179 -16.58 -2.04 -8.79
C ASP A 179 -15.17 -2.43 -9.28
N PHE A 180 -14.84 -2.00 -10.49
CA PHE A 180 -13.54 -2.23 -11.12
C PHE A 180 -13.15 -1.05 -12.03
N MET A 181 -11.84 -0.74 -12.02
CA MET A 181 -11.23 0.20 -12.97
C MET A 181 -9.84 -0.31 -13.35
N GLU A 182 -9.57 -0.41 -14.64
CA GLU A 182 -8.24 -0.74 -15.17
C GLU A 182 -7.19 0.30 -14.77
N GLY A 183 -5.91 -0.10 -14.82
CA GLY A 183 -4.80 0.82 -14.61
C GLY A 183 -4.75 1.89 -15.69
N GLY A 184 -4.50 3.14 -15.30
CA GLY A 184 -4.44 4.26 -16.24
C GLY A 184 -4.50 5.62 -15.56
N PRO A 185 -4.41 6.73 -16.33
CA PRO A 185 -4.35 8.10 -15.82
C PRO A 185 -5.57 8.49 -14.95
N ASN A 186 -6.74 7.95 -15.25
CA ASN A 186 -7.98 8.22 -14.53
C ASN A 186 -8.18 7.35 -13.29
N ASN A 187 -7.32 6.33 -13.08
CA ASN A 187 -7.40 5.43 -11.96
C ASN A 187 -6.96 6.13 -10.67
N PRO A 188 -7.74 6.06 -9.57
CA PRO A 188 -7.42 6.73 -8.31
C PRO A 188 -6.13 6.24 -7.64
N LEU A 189 -5.60 5.07 -8.02
CA LEU A 189 -4.31 4.57 -7.53
C LEU A 189 -3.11 5.18 -8.27
N GLY A 190 -3.34 5.89 -9.37
CA GLY A 190 -2.29 6.54 -10.14
C GLY A 190 -1.29 5.56 -10.79
N ALA A 191 -0.09 6.07 -11.05
CA ALA A 191 0.91 5.37 -11.87
C ALA A 191 1.55 4.14 -11.21
N ARG A 192 1.66 4.11 -9.88
CA ARG A 192 2.33 3.04 -9.10
C ARG A 192 1.61 2.78 -7.80
N ALA A 193 1.66 1.52 -7.33
CA ALA A 193 1.24 1.15 -5.98
C ALA A 193 2.22 0.16 -5.33
N MET A 194 2.49 0.38 -4.05
CA MET A 194 3.24 -0.49 -3.17
C MET A 194 2.33 -0.94 -2.04
N TYR A 195 2.15 -2.24 -1.89
CA TYR A 195 1.20 -2.85 -0.95
C TYR A 195 1.91 -3.17 0.36
N ILE A 196 1.32 -2.78 1.48
CA ILE A 196 1.86 -3.01 2.82
C ILE A 196 1.37 -4.37 3.31
N SER A 197 2.29 -5.30 3.54
CA SER A 197 2.00 -6.68 3.95
C SER A 197 1.12 -6.76 5.21
N GLY A 198 0.20 -7.71 5.23
CA GLY A 198 -0.69 -7.93 6.38
C GLY A 198 -1.74 -6.84 6.58
N THR A 199 -1.90 -5.92 5.62
CA THR A 199 -2.86 -4.82 5.69
C THR A 199 -3.61 -4.67 4.37
N MET A 200 -4.66 -3.84 4.37
CA MET A 200 -5.32 -3.40 3.14
C MET A 200 -4.74 -2.08 2.60
N PHE A 201 -3.72 -1.53 3.26
CA PHE A 201 -3.18 -0.22 2.93
C PHE A 201 -2.10 -0.29 1.85
N ARG A 202 -1.98 0.82 1.13
CA ARG A 202 -1.05 0.99 0.01
C ARG A 202 -0.40 2.37 0.07
N ILE A 203 0.80 2.46 -0.44
CA ILE A 203 1.43 3.70 -0.85
C ILE A 203 1.24 3.77 -2.36
N HIS A 204 0.55 4.78 -2.88
CA HIS A 204 0.17 4.83 -4.29
C HIS A 204 0.13 6.25 -4.86
N GLY A 205 0.13 6.37 -6.16
CA GLY A 205 -0.07 7.63 -6.86
C GLY A 205 -1.50 8.17 -6.72
N THR A 206 -1.87 9.13 -7.51
CA THR A 206 -3.23 9.67 -7.52
C THR A 206 -3.57 10.33 -8.86
N ASN A 207 -4.84 10.27 -9.25
CA ASN A 207 -5.42 11.11 -10.29
C ASN A 207 -5.91 12.48 -9.76
N ASN A 208 -5.81 12.71 -8.44
CA ASN A 208 -6.23 13.95 -7.78
C ASN A 208 -5.08 14.54 -6.96
N ALA A 209 -4.28 15.39 -7.59
CA ALA A 209 -3.14 16.07 -6.97
C ALA A 209 -3.52 16.96 -5.78
N ALA A 210 -4.73 17.54 -5.75
CA ALA A 210 -5.20 18.38 -4.66
C ALA A 210 -5.39 17.58 -3.34
N SER A 211 -5.45 16.26 -3.39
CA SER A 211 -5.53 15.39 -2.21
C SER A 211 -4.20 15.28 -1.44
N ILE A 212 -3.08 15.71 -2.03
CA ILE A 212 -1.75 15.61 -1.42
C ILE A 212 -1.58 16.68 -0.33
N GLY A 213 -1.18 16.23 0.85
CA GLY A 213 -1.13 17.07 2.06
C GLY A 213 -2.44 17.15 2.80
N GLY A 214 -3.49 16.44 2.34
CA GLY A 214 -4.77 16.32 3.02
C GLY A 214 -4.91 15.03 3.82
N ALA A 215 -5.89 14.98 4.73
CA ALA A 215 -6.34 13.78 5.43
C ALA A 215 -7.68 13.35 4.82
N VAL A 216 -7.66 12.74 3.63
CA VAL A 216 -8.85 12.54 2.79
C VAL A 216 -9.05 11.09 2.34
N SER A 217 -8.07 10.22 2.55
CA SER A 217 -8.15 8.83 2.09
C SER A 217 -8.90 7.91 3.07
N SER A 218 -9.18 6.68 2.64
CA SER A 218 -9.68 5.61 3.52
C SER A 218 -8.52 4.79 4.12
N GLY A 219 -7.40 5.45 4.46
CA GLY A 219 -6.24 4.86 5.13
C GLY A 219 -4.99 4.70 4.25
N CYS A 220 -5.13 4.63 2.94
CA CYS A 220 -3.98 4.56 2.03
C CYS A 220 -3.18 5.86 2.00
N ILE A 221 -1.89 5.75 1.70
CA ILE A 221 -0.96 6.87 1.58
C ILE A 221 -0.89 7.28 0.12
N ARG A 222 -1.34 8.50 -0.17
CA ARG A 222 -1.36 9.06 -1.53
C ARG A 222 -0.13 9.90 -1.80
N MET A 223 0.44 9.78 -2.98
CA MET A 223 1.58 10.56 -3.45
C MET A 223 1.27 11.21 -4.80
N MET A 224 2.00 12.27 -5.16
CA MET A 224 2.05 12.71 -6.55
C MET A 224 2.56 11.56 -7.42
N ASN A 225 2.12 11.48 -8.69
CA ASN A 225 2.56 10.40 -9.57
C ASN A 225 4.08 10.45 -9.82
N SER A 226 4.66 11.63 -9.97
CA SER A 226 6.12 11.80 -10.06
C SER A 226 6.85 11.27 -8.84
N ASP A 227 6.32 11.54 -7.64
CA ASP A 227 6.92 11.11 -6.37
C ASP A 227 6.81 9.60 -6.14
N VAL A 228 5.65 9.02 -6.45
CA VAL A 228 5.48 7.57 -6.29
C VAL A 228 6.30 6.77 -7.29
N ILE A 229 6.52 7.28 -8.50
CA ILE A 229 7.42 6.68 -9.49
C ILE A 229 8.85 6.70 -8.95
N ASP A 230 9.34 7.84 -8.49
CA ASP A 230 10.69 7.96 -7.90
C ASP A 230 10.87 7.04 -6.68
N LEU A 231 9.90 6.99 -5.78
CA LEU A 231 9.95 6.11 -4.61
C LEU A 231 9.88 4.62 -5.02
N TYR A 232 9.05 4.29 -6.00
CA TYR A 232 8.87 2.93 -6.50
C TYR A 232 10.19 2.34 -7.03
N GLU A 233 10.97 3.12 -7.77
CA GLU A 233 12.26 2.66 -8.31
C GLU A 233 13.30 2.37 -7.19
N ARG A 234 13.19 3.05 -6.06
CA ARG A 234 14.11 2.90 -4.92
C ARG A 234 13.74 1.77 -3.97
N VAL A 235 12.45 1.49 -3.84
CA VAL A 235 11.92 0.55 -2.84
C VAL A 235 11.94 -0.87 -3.38
N ALA A 236 12.53 -1.79 -2.63
CA ALA A 236 12.44 -3.23 -2.90
C ALA A 236 11.22 -3.86 -2.20
N VAL A 237 10.71 -4.97 -2.75
CA VAL A 237 9.82 -5.86 -2.00
C VAL A 237 10.59 -6.36 -0.76
N GLY A 238 9.94 -6.35 0.41
CA GLY A 238 10.57 -6.63 1.69
C GLY A 238 11.09 -5.39 2.43
N SER A 239 11.18 -4.20 1.79
CA SER A 239 11.53 -2.94 2.47
C SER A 239 10.66 -2.69 3.68
N ARG A 240 11.26 -2.29 4.80
CA ARG A 240 10.55 -2.02 6.06
C ARG A 240 9.70 -0.76 5.94
N VAL A 241 8.50 -0.81 6.50
CA VAL A 241 7.57 0.33 6.56
C VAL A 241 7.18 0.55 8.01
N TYR A 242 7.31 1.79 8.46
CA TYR A 242 6.92 2.24 9.79
C TYR A 242 5.90 3.37 9.64
N VAL A 243 4.74 3.23 10.25
CA VAL A 243 3.66 4.24 10.20
C VAL A 243 3.35 4.72 11.60
N TYR A 244 3.44 6.03 11.79
CA TYR A 244 3.19 6.75 13.05
C TYR A 244 2.00 7.69 12.91
N GLN A 245 1.21 7.73 13.94
CA GLN A 245 0.13 8.70 14.15
C GLN A 245 0.54 9.74 15.17
#